data_6460782373681274327ad57ba5c4a3ba
#
_entry.id   6460782373681274327ad57ba5c4a3ba
#
_cell.length_a   1.000
_cell.length_b   1.000
_cell.length_c   1.000
_cell.angle_alpha   90.00
_cell.angle_beta   90.00
_cell.angle_gamma   90.00
#
_symmetry.space_group_name_H-M   'P 1'
#
loop_
_entity.id
_entity.type
_entity.pdbx_description
1 polymer ?
#
loop_
_entity_poly.entity_id
_entity_poly.type
_entity_poly.pdbx_seq_one_letter_code
_entity_poly.pdbx_strand_id
1 'polypeptide(L)'
;MLSSTDLVQAVTADLEKIRETAPLVLSLTNSVVQPLTANLLLAIGAVPAMLNDAEEAVDMLRSGTGALLVNLGTVTREQGAAMQTAVREANRLNIPWVLDPVAVGALSLRTRLAEQLKEQSPRIIRGNASEIMALAGYSSVTKGPESTSSSADALHAARELALHTGAAVLVTGRTDYSTDGRQVTAT
;
A
#
# COMPACT_ATOMS: atom_id res chain seq x y z
N MET A 1 -6.57 -6.55 22.30
CA MET A 1 -6.99 -5.34 21.56
C MET A 1 -6.29 -4.16 22.22
N LEU A 2 -5.55 -3.36 21.46
CA LEU A 2 -4.93 -2.14 22.01
C LEU A 2 -6.03 -1.16 22.42
N SER A 3 -5.85 -0.44 23.53
CA SER A 3 -6.76 0.65 23.89
C SER A 3 -6.55 1.85 22.95
N SER A 4 -7.53 2.74 22.83
CA SER A 4 -7.38 3.97 22.04
C SER A 4 -6.18 4.80 22.49
N THR A 5 -5.88 4.80 23.80
CA THR A 5 -4.72 5.49 24.37
C THR A 5 -3.41 4.86 23.91
N ASP A 6 -3.30 3.52 23.92
CA ASP A 6 -2.10 2.81 23.47
C ASP A 6 -1.86 3.06 21.96
N LEU A 7 -2.92 3.11 21.15
CA LEU A 7 -2.83 3.39 19.73
C LEU A 7 -2.32 4.81 19.47
N VAL A 8 -2.87 5.81 20.17
CA VAL A 8 -2.41 7.21 20.04
C VAL A 8 -0.95 7.35 20.45
N GLN A 9 -0.53 6.70 21.54
CA GLN A 9 0.88 6.73 21.97
C GLN A 9 1.79 6.10 20.94
N ALA A 10 1.43 4.94 20.36
CA ALA A 10 2.23 4.28 19.33
C ALA A 10 2.36 5.14 18.08
N VAL A 11 1.26 5.73 17.58
CA VAL A 11 1.28 6.62 16.41
C VAL A 11 2.12 7.87 16.67
N THR A 12 2.05 8.45 17.88
CA THR A 12 2.86 9.61 18.25
C THR A 12 4.35 9.26 18.23
N ALA A 13 4.74 8.14 18.84
CA ALA A 13 6.12 7.68 18.86
C ALA A 13 6.66 7.39 17.44
N ASP A 14 5.85 6.77 16.58
CA ASP A 14 6.22 6.53 15.18
C ASP A 14 6.41 7.83 14.40
N LEU A 15 5.54 8.84 14.62
CA LEU A 15 5.66 10.15 13.98
C LEU A 15 6.93 10.91 14.44
N GLU A 16 7.24 10.84 15.73
CA GLU A 16 8.49 11.41 16.28
C GLU A 16 9.71 10.75 15.64
N LYS A 17 9.70 9.42 15.53
CA LYS A 17 10.77 8.67 14.89
C LYS A 17 10.94 9.02 13.41
N ILE A 18 9.84 9.21 12.66
CA ILE A 18 9.89 9.67 11.27
C ILE A 18 10.58 11.04 11.20
N ARG A 19 10.24 11.97 12.09
CA ARG A 19 10.84 13.31 12.12
C ARG A 19 12.33 13.31 12.49
N GLU A 20 12.72 12.40 13.39
CA GLU A 20 14.14 12.25 13.80
C GLU A 20 14.98 11.63 12.70
N THR A 21 14.46 10.64 11.99
CA THR A 21 15.22 9.89 11.00
C THR A 21 15.10 10.42 9.58
N ALA A 22 14.08 11.25 9.31
CA ALA A 22 13.75 11.80 8.00
C ALA A 22 13.90 10.77 6.86
N PRO A 23 13.20 9.62 6.89
CA PRO A 23 13.43 8.54 5.95
C PRO A 23 13.09 8.96 4.52
N LEU A 24 13.94 8.55 3.57
CA LEU A 24 13.64 8.66 2.15
C LEU A 24 12.55 7.64 1.77
N VAL A 25 11.45 8.13 1.22
CA VAL A 25 10.32 7.31 0.74
C VAL A 25 10.22 7.43 -0.77
N LEU A 26 10.58 6.35 -1.46
CA LEU A 26 10.37 6.25 -2.90
C LEU A 26 8.90 5.95 -3.19
N SER A 27 8.29 6.70 -4.10
CA SER A 27 6.89 6.51 -4.49
C SER A 27 6.77 6.33 -6.01
N LEU A 28 6.39 5.13 -6.43
CA LEU A 28 5.89 4.87 -7.76
C LEU A 28 4.36 4.93 -7.67
N THR A 29 3.80 6.09 -7.97
CA THR A 29 2.40 6.41 -7.68
C THR A 29 1.69 7.04 -8.87
N ASN A 30 0.39 7.22 -8.73
CA ASN A 30 -0.43 7.81 -9.78
C ASN A 30 -0.25 9.33 -9.90
N SER A 31 -0.39 9.83 -11.12
CA SER A 31 -0.17 11.25 -11.46
C SER A 31 -1.17 12.21 -10.80
N VAL A 32 -2.34 11.72 -10.38
CA VAL A 32 -3.39 12.56 -9.78
C VAL A 32 -3.04 12.98 -8.36
N VAL A 33 -2.46 12.07 -7.56
CA VAL A 33 -2.15 12.33 -6.15
C VAL A 33 -0.68 12.57 -5.86
N GLN A 34 0.18 12.55 -6.89
CA GLN A 34 1.63 12.68 -6.72
C GLN A 34 2.04 13.92 -5.90
N PRO A 35 1.55 15.15 -6.20
CA PRO A 35 1.87 16.33 -5.39
C PRO A 35 1.32 16.23 -3.95
N LEU A 36 0.13 15.68 -3.78
CA LEU A 36 -0.49 15.51 -2.47
C LEU A 36 0.32 14.54 -1.60
N THR A 37 0.71 13.41 -2.18
CA THR A 37 1.52 12.39 -1.50
C THR A 37 2.88 12.97 -1.09
N ALA A 38 3.55 13.71 -1.99
CA ALA A 38 4.82 14.36 -1.68
C ALA A 38 4.68 15.36 -0.52
N ASN A 39 3.67 16.24 -0.58
CA ASN A 39 3.43 17.23 0.47
C ASN A 39 3.07 16.59 1.81
N LEU A 40 2.31 15.49 1.80
CA LEU A 40 1.98 14.75 3.03
C LEU A 40 3.25 14.14 3.67
N LEU A 41 4.09 13.49 2.87
CA LEU A 41 5.36 12.92 3.35
C LEU A 41 6.26 14.01 3.95
N LEU A 42 6.40 15.17 3.28
CA LEU A 42 7.13 16.32 3.82
C LEU A 42 6.53 16.83 5.13
N ALA A 43 5.22 16.93 5.21
CA ALA A 43 4.52 17.44 6.41
C ALA A 43 4.73 16.55 7.65
N ILE A 44 4.88 15.24 7.47
CA ILE A 44 5.17 14.31 8.58
C ILE A 44 6.67 14.19 8.88
N GLY A 45 7.55 14.79 8.06
CA GLY A 45 9.00 14.79 8.27
C GLY A 45 9.78 13.76 7.45
N ALA A 46 9.15 13.06 6.51
CA ALA A 46 9.82 12.17 5.57
C ALA A 46 10.32 12.91 4.33
N VAL A 47 11.24 12.32 3.59
CA VAL A 47 11.78 12.86 2.33
C VAL A 47 11.17 12.08 1.15
N PRO A 48 10.27 12.69 0.35
CA PRO A 48 9.66 12.01 -0.79
C PRO A 48 10.57 12.00 -2.02
N ALA A 49 10.61 10.86 -2.73
CA ALA A 49 11.12 10.75 -4.09
C ALA A 49 10.01 10.18 -4.99
N MET A 50 9.71 10.86 -6.10
CA MET A 50 8.65 10.47 -7.05
C MET A 50 9.30 10.08 -8.37
N LEU A 51 9.33 8.78 -8.69
CA LEU A 51 9.95 8.25 -9.89
C LEU A 51 8.98 7.37 -10.68
N ASN A 52 9.24 7.24 -11.98
CA ASN A 52 8.45 6.38 -12.87
C ASN A 52 9.35 5.45 -13.72
N ASP A 53 10.64 5.71 -13.77
CA ASP A 53 11.61 4.92 -14.53
C ASP A 53 12.19 3.78 -13.68
N ALA A 54 12.46 2.64 -14.31
CA ALA A 54 12.93 1.44 -13.62
C ALA A 54 14.39 1.55 -13.15
N GLU A 55 15.26 2.17 -13.94
CA GLU A 55 16.69 2.31 -13.61
C GLU A 55 16.85 3.32 -12.48
N GLU A 56 16.19 4.48 -12.60
CA GLU A 56 16.19 5.50 -11.54
C GLU A 56 15.61 4.98 -10.22
N ALA A 57 14.55 4.16 -10.28
CA ALA A 57 13.97 3.56 -9.09
C ALA A 57 14.94 2.59 -8.39
N VAL A 58 15.68 1.79 -9.16
CA VAL A 58 16.71 0.88 -8.63
C VAL A 58 17.85 1.67 -7.99
N ASP A 59 18.35 2.71 -8.65
CA ASP A 59 19.40 3.57 -8.12
C ASP A 59 18.97 4.27 -6.83
N MET A 60 17.75 4.77 -6.79
CA MET A 60 17.18 5.41 -5.60
C MET A 60 17.06 4.42 -4.42
N LEU A 61 16.61 3.18 -4.67
CA LEU A 61 16.54 2.15 -3.64
C LEU A 61 17.92 1.84 -3.05
N ARG A 62 18.95 1.79 -3.89
CA ARG A 62 20.35 1.55 -3.48
C ARG A 62 20.99 2.73 -2.73
N SER A 63 20.46 3.93 -2.89
CA SER A 63 21.00 5.15 -2.25
C SER A 63 20.57 5.34 -0.78
N GLY A 64 19.87 4.38 -0.18
CA GLY A 64 19.44 4.43 1.22
C GLY A 64 17.96 4.74 1.41
N THR A 65 17.12 4.38 0.46
CA THR A 65 15.65 4.44 0.61
C THR A 65 15.19 3.63 1.83
N GLY A 66 14.37 4.24 2.68
CA GLY A 66 13.81 3.63 3.88
C GLY A 66 12.50 2.87 3.64
N ALA A 67 11.73 3.26 2.63
CA ALA A 67 10.48 2.60 2.26
C ALA A 67 10.09 2.85 0.80
N LEU A 68 9.28 1.93 0.22
CA LEU A 68 8.73 2.05 -1.13
C LEU A 68 7.20 2.05 -1.10
N LEU A 69 6.57 3.00 -1.78
CA LEU A 69 5.13 3.01 -2.09
C LEU A 69 4.90 2.61 -3.55
N VAL A 70 4.04 1.63 -3.75
CA VAL A 70 3.55 1.21 -5.08
C VAL A 70 2.04 1.39 -5.13
N ASN A 71 1.58 2.38 -5.89
CA ASN A 71 0.16 2.68 -6.09
C ASN A 71 -0.21 2.52 -7.57
N LEU A 72 -1.19 1.69 -7.87
CA LEU A 72 -1.58 1.30 -9.23
C LEU A 72 -2.54 2.26 -9.93
N GLY A 73 -2.86 3.41 -9.32
CA GLY A 73 -3.66 4.44 -9.98
C GLY A 73 -2.95 4.98 -11.23
N THR A 74 -3.70 5.23 -12.30
CA THR A 74 -3.20 5.74 -13.60
C THR A 74 -2.00 4.99 -14.20
N VAL A 75 -1.74 3.75 -13.77
CA VAL A 75 -0.55 2.98 -14.19
C VAL A 75 -0.54 2.69 -15.70
N THR A 76 0.59 2.95 -16.36
CA THR A 76 0.90 2.48 -17.72
C THR A 76 1.59 1.11 -17.68
N ARG A 77 1.81 0.50 -18.86
CA ARG A 77 2.57 -0.77 -18.95
C ARG A 77 4.02 -0.58 -18.53
N GLU A 78 4.63 0.52 -18.94
CA GLU A 78 6.01 0.90 -18.60
C GLU A 78 6.17 1.12 -17.10
N GLN A 79 5.27 1.89 -16.50
CA GLN A 79 5.24 2.08 -15.05
C GLN A 79 5.04 0.76 -14.30
N GLY A 80 4.16 -0.13 -14.80
CA GLY A 80 3.96 -1.46 -14.22
C GLY A 80 5.24 -2.30 -14.23
N ALA A 81 6.02 -2.25 -15.31
CA ALA A 81 7.32 -2.92 -15.40
C ALA A 81 8.36 -2.31 -14.43
N ALA A 82 8.37 -0.97 -14.31
CA ALA A 82 9.21 -0.26 -13.36
C ALA A 82 8.86 -0.64 -11.90
N MET A 83 7.57 -0.70 -11.55
CA MET A 83 7.08 -1.13 -10.24
C MET A 83 7.54 -2.55 -9.90
N GLN A 84 7.41 -3.50 -10.84
CA GLN A 84 7.88 -4.87 -10.63
C GLN A 84 9.40 -4.95 -10.42
N THR A 85 10.17 -4.14 -11.14
CA THR A 85 11.63 -4.07 -10.99
C THR A 85 12.01 -3.46 -9.65
N ALA A 86 11.38 -2.35 -9.26
CA ALA A 86 11.59 -1.71 -7.97
C ALA A 86 11.25 -2.63 -6.79
N VAL A 87 10.14 -3.36 -6.85
CA VAL A 87 9.73 -4.30 -5.80
C VAL A 87 10.73 -5.45 -5.65
N ARG A 88 11.23 -6.03 -6.75
CA ARG A 88 12.29 -7.05 -6.67
C ARG A 88 13.54 -6.52 -6.00
N GLU A 89 13.97 -5.30 -6.34
CA GLU A 89 15.14 -4.68 -5.72
C GLU A 89 14.90 -4.30 -4.25
N ALA A 90 13.72 -3.76 -3.92
CA ALA A 90 13.34 -3.48 -2.53
C ALA A 90 13.39 -4.76 -1.67
N ASN A 91 12.85 -5.87 -2.16
CA ASN A 91 12.93 -7.15 -1.47
C ASN A 91 14.37 -7.65 -1.30
N ARG A 92 15.21 -7.51 -2.35
CA ARG A 92 16.63 -7.87 -2.27
C ARG A 92 17.39 -7.06 -1.19
N LEU A 93 17.01 -5.80 -1.00
CA LEU A 93 17.59 -4.88 -0.03
C LEU A 93 16.90 -4.92 1.34
N ASN A 94 15.85 -5.75 1.52
CA ASN A 94 14.98 -5.78 2.70
C ASN A 94 14.32 -4.42 3.01
N ILE A 95 14.03 -3.62 1.99
CA ILE A 95 13.30 -2.36 2.12
C ILE A 95 11.80 -2.67 2.18
N PRO A 96 11.09 -2.26 3.24
CA PRO A 96 9.65 -2.49 3.34
C PRO A 96 8.90 -1.68 2.27
N TRP A 97 7.82 -2.27 1.76
CA TRP A 97 7.02 -1.60 0.76
C TRP A 97 5.51 -1.81 0.95
N VAL A 98 4.74 -0.86 0.43
CA VAL A 98 3.28 -0.79 0.52
C VAL A 98 2.70 -0.98 -0.87
N LEU A 99 1.67 -1.83 -0.98
CA LEU A 99 0.83 -1.99 -2.18
C LEU A 99 -0.51 -1.28 -1.98
N ASP A 100 -0.83 -0.35 -2.88
CA ASP A 100 -2.15 0.26 -3.02
C ASP A 100 -2.75 -0.16 -4.38
N PRO A 101 -3.61 -1.21 -4.43
CA PRO A 101 -4.08 -1.85 -5.64
C PRO A 101 -5.28 -1.13 -6.27
N VAL A 102 -5.16 0.16 -6.49
CA VAL A 102 -6.24 1.03 -6.99
C VAL A 102 -7.00 0.42 -8.16
N ALA A 103 -8.32 0.27 -8.02
CA ALA A 103 -9.25 -0.25 -9.04
C ALA A 103 -8.95 -1.69 -9.52
N VAL A 104 -8.33 -2.51 -8.68
CA VAL A 104 -8.22 -3.96 -8.90
C VAL A 104 -9.62 -4.58 -9.00
N GLY A 105 -9.76 -5.60 -9.82
CA GLY A 105 -11.06 -6.23 -10.14
C GLY A 105 -11.80 -5.53 -11.29
N ALA A 106 -11.75 -4.20 -11.38
CA ALA A 106 -12.42 -3.43 -12.42
C ALA A 106 -11.60 -3.27 -13.71
N LEU A 107 -10.27 -3.12 -13.59
CA LEU A 107 -9.37 -2.84 -14.71
C LEU A 107 -8.33 -3.94 -14.88
N SER A 108 -8.35 -4.61 -16.03
CA SER A 108 -7.57 -5.84 -16.27
C SER A 108 -6.05 -5.66 -16.15
N LEU A 109 -5.48 -4.52 -16.55
CA LEU A 109 -4.05 -4.25 -16.38
C LEU A 109 -3.68 -4.18 -14.89
N ARG A 110 -4.44 -3.41 -14.12
CA ARG A 110 -4.22 -3.22 -12.69
C ARG A 110 -4.45 -4.52 -11.91
N THR A 111 -5.49 -5.28 -12.28
CA THR A 111 -5.77 -6.57 -11.66
C THR A 111 -4.62 -7.55 -11.84
N ARG A 112 -4.13 -7.74 -13.07
CA ARG A 112 -2.99 -8.63 -13.31
C ARG A 112 -1.72 -8.17 -12.58
N LEU A 113 -1.46 -6.86 -12.55
CA LEU A 113 -0.29 -6.31 -11.88
C LEU A 113 -0.41 -6.47 -10.35
N ALA A 114 -1.57 -6.18 -9.77
CA ALA A 114 -1.82 -6.37 -8.34
C ALA A 114 -1.67 -7.84 -7.92
N GLU A 115 -2.21 -8.77 -8.72
CA GLU A 115 -2.07 -10.22 -8.49
C GLU A 115 -0.59 -10.66 -8.48
N GLN A 116 0.22 -10.11 -9.37
CA GLN A 116 1.66 -10.41 -9.41
C GLN A 116 2.42 -9.79 -8.23
N LEU A 117 2.05 -8.58 -7.84
CA LEU A 117 2.74 -7.85 -6.78
C LEU A 117 2.39 -8.36 -5.39
N LYS A 118 1.15 -8.79 -5.15
CA LYS A 118 0.76 -9.33 -3.83
C LYS A 118 1.59 -10.55 -3.41
N GLU A 119 2.07 -11.35 -4.37
CA GLU A 119 2.91 -12.52 -4.14
C GLU A 119 4.39 -12.17 -3.84
N GLN A 120 4.75 -10.89 -3.93
CA GLN A 120 6.11 -10.44 -3.71
C GLN A 120 6.33 -9.85 -2.30
N SER A 121 5.62 -10.34 -1.32
CA SER A 121 5.80 -10.01 0.10
C SER A 121 5.71 -8.51 0.43
N PRO A 122 4.62 -7.80 0.05
CA PRO A 122 4.39 -6.44 0.55
C PRO A 122 4.34 -6.44 2.08
N ARG A 123 4.86 -5.40 2.70
CA ARG A 123 4.74 -5.25 4.15
C ARG A 123 3.32 -4.84 4.55
N ILE A 124 2.69 -4.02 3.69
CA ILE A 124 1.32 -3.54 3.89
C ILE A 124 0.59 -3.60 2.54
N ILE A 125 -0.67 -4.03 2.56
CA ILE A 125 -1.63 -3.86 1.47
C ILE A 125 -2.73 -2.94 1.98
N ARG A 126 -3.03 -1.86 1.25
CA ARG A 126 -4.05 -0.88 1.63
C ARG A 126 -5.01 -0.65 0.47
N GLY A 127 -6.30 -0.81 0.71
CA GLY A 127 -7.33 -0.57 -0.29
C GLY A 127 -8.71 -0.36 0.34
N ASN A 128 -9.69 0.01 -0.47
CA ASN A 128 -11.09 0.02 -0.04
C ASN A 128 -11.67 -1.42 -0.01
N ALA A 129 -12.91 -1.57 0.50
CA ALA A 129 -13.55 -2.87 0.65
C ALA A 129 -13.58 -3.67 -0.66
N SER A 130 -13.96 -3.04 -1.79
CA SER A 130 -14.04 -3.73 -3.08
C SER A 130 -12.68 -4.13 -3.64
N GLU A 131 -11.66 -3.32 -3.44
CA GLU A 131 -10.29 -3.61 -3.86
C GLU A 131 -9.70 -4.79 -3.07
N ILE A 132 -9.86 -4.79 -1.75
CA ILE A 132 -9.37 -5.88 -0.89
C ILE A 132 -10.11 -7.19 -1.20
N MET A 133 -11.44 -7.16 -1.36
CA MET A 133 -12.21 -8.34 -1.74
C MET A 133 -11.77 -8.88 -3.11
N ALA A 134 -11.60 -8.01 -4.11
CA ALA A 134 -11.14 -8.41 -5.44
C ALA A 134 -9.73 -9.02 -5.40
N LEU A 135 -8.80 -8.42 -4.65
CA LEU A 135 -7.43 -8.92 -4.50
C LEU A 135 -7.37 -10.25 -3.75
N ALA A 136 -8.31 -10.51 -2.85
CA ALA A 136 -8.48 -11.80 -2.17
C ALA A 136 -9.19 -12.87 -3.03
N GLY A 137 -9.58 -12.54 -4.27
CA GLY A 137 -10.22 -13.49 -5.18
C GLY A 137 -11.75 -13.56 -5.05
N TYR A 138 -12.37 -12.68 -4.27
CA TYR A 138 -13.83 -12.59 -4.18
C TYR A 138 -14.37 -11.79 -5.37
N SER A 139 -15.37 -12.35 -6.07
CA SER A 139 -16.03 -11.63 -7.16
C SER A 139 -16.80 -10.43 -6.62
N SER A 140 -16.30 -9.22 -6.88
CA SER A 140 -17.07 -8.02 -6.59
C SER A 140 -18.13 -7.81 -7.66
N VAL A 141 -19.41 -7.88 -7.28
CA VAL A 141 -20.56 -7.57 -8.18
C VAL A 141 -20.75 -6.05 -8.33
N THR A 142 -19.78 -5.23 -7.95
CA THR A 142 -19.95 -3.79 -7.91
C THR A 142 -19.35 -3.08 -9.12
N LYS A 143 -20.19 -2.33 -9.82
CA LYS A 143 -19.82 -1.46 -10.94
C LYS A 143 -19.34 -0.11 -10.38
N GLY A 144 -18.06 0.20 -10.53
CA GLY A 144 -17.52 1.55 -10.33
C GLY A 144 -16.55 1.71 -9.12
N PRO A 145 -15.89 2.87 -9.03
CA PRO A 145 -14.88 3.16 -7.99
C PRO A 145 -15.47 3.38 -6.59
N GLU A 146 -16.81 3.58 -6.51
CA GLU A 146 -17.49 3.68 -5.21
C GLU A 146 -17.91 2.27 -4.77
N SER A 147 -17.29 1.80 -3.71
CA SER A 147 -17.60 0.50 -3.10
C SER A 147 -18.97 0.56 -2.45
N THR A 148 -19.90 -0.31 -2.91
CA THR A 148 -21.17 -0.54 -2.22
C THR A 148 -21.01 -1.49 -1.02
N SER A 149 -19.90 -2.20 -0.93
CA SER A 149 -19.54 -3.06 0.20
C SER A 149 -18.98 -2.24 1.33
N SER A 150 -19.39 -2.51 2.56
CA SER A 150 -18.80 -1.86 3.74
C SER A 150 -17.39 -2.42 4.01
N SER A 151 -16.56 -1.65 4.71
CA SER A 151 -15.25 -2.12 5.16
C SER A 151 -15.37 -3.33 6.10
N ALA A 152 -16.47 -3.46 6.84
CA ALA A 152 -16.76 -4.62 7.68
C ALA A 152 -17.01 -5.89 6.85
N ASP A 153 -17.65 -5.78 5.68
CA ASP A 153 -17.89 -6.94 4.80
C ASP A 153 -16.60 -7.50 4.21
N ALA A 154 -15.61 -6.63 4.01
CA ALA A 154 -14.30 -7.01 3.49
C ALA A 154 -13.35 -7.61 4.54
N LEU A 155 -13.73 -7.62 5.83
CA LEU A 155 -12.83 -8.02 6.91
C LEU A 155 -12.41 -9.49 6.80
N HIS A 156 -13.31 -10.38 6.37
CA HIS A 156 -12.97 -11.79 6.15
C HIS A 156 -11.92 -11.92 5.04
N ALA A 157 -12.15 -11.28 3.90
CA ALA A 157 -11.23 -11.27 2.77
C ALA A 157 -9.85 -10.66 3.15
N ALA A 158 -9.87 -9.59 3.95
CA ALA A 158 -8.63 -8.97 4.45
C ALA A 158 -7.82 -9.93 5.33
N ARG A 159 -8.47 -10.70 6.21
CA ARG A 159 -7.79 -11.69 7.05
C ARG A 159 -7.18 -12.82 6.24
N GLU A 160 -7.89 -13.35 5.26
CA GLU A 160 -7.38 -14.38 4.36
C GLU A 160 -6.20 -13.86 3.54
N LEU A 161 -6.31 -12.65 2.98
CA LEU A 161 -5.24 -12.00 2.24
C LEU A 161 -4.00 -11.79 3.11
N ALA A 162 -4.17 -11.34 4.36
CA ALA A 162 -3.08 -11.16 5.30
C ALA A 162 -2.37 -12.49 5.64
N LEU A 163 -3.15 -13.56 5.89
CA LEU A 163 -2.59 -14.89 6.16
C LEU A 163 -1.86 -15.46 4.94
N HIS A 164 -2.36 -15.23 3.73
CA HIS A 164 -1.75 -15.70 2.49
C HIS A 164 -0.45 -14.96 2.18
N THR A 165 -0.44 -13.64 2.28
CA THR A 165 0.69 -12.80 1.86
C THR A 165 1.72 -12.52 2.96
N GLY A 166 1.33 -12.67 4.22
CA GLY A 166 2.10 -12.22 5.38
C GLY A 166 2.09 -10.70 5.60
N ALA A 167 1.34 -9.96 4.80
CA ALA A 167 1.20 -8.51 4.90
C ALA A 167 0.21 -8.10 6.00
N ALA A 168 0.38 -6.92 6.57
CA ALA A 168 -0.72 -6.23 7.23
C ALA A 168 -1.68 -5.68 6.17
N VAL A 169 -2.98 -5.94 6.30
CA VAL A 169 -3.99 -5.47 5.35
C VAL A 169 -4.85 -4.39 5.98
N LEU A 170 -4.92 -3.23 5.33
CA LEU A 170 -5.77 -2.11 5.69
C LEU A 170 -6.97 -2.02 4.75
N VAL A 171 -8.18 -2.06 5.30
CA VAL A 171 -9.43 -1.82 4.59
C VAL A 171 -9.92 -0.43 4.94
N THR A 172 -9.91 0.48 3.98
CA THR A 172 -10.38 1.85 4.20
C THR A 172 -11.88 2.00 3.91
N GLY A 173 -12.55 2.84 4.68
CA GLY A 173 -13.97 3.10 4.54
C GLY A 173 -14.49 4.07 5.58
N ARG A 174 -15.77 3.95 5.94
CA ARG A 174 -16.37 4.75 7.01
C ARG A 174 -15.74 4.44 8.39
N THR A 175 -15.37 3.20 8.57
CA THR A 175 -14.51 2.70 9.66
C THR A 175 -13.37 2.00 8.98
N ASP A 176 -12.14 2.34 9.33
CA ASP A 176 -10.96 1.68 8.83
C ASP A 176 -10.66 0.44 9.65
N TYR A 177 -10.30 -0.66 9.00
CA TYR A 177 -9.89 -1.89 9.66
C TYR A 177 -8.47 -2.26 9.25
N SER A 178 -7.68 -2.70 10.21
CA SER A 178 -6.37 -3.29 9.94
C SER A 178 -6.29 -4.69 10.54
N THR A 179 -5.61 -5.62 9.83
CA THR A 179 -5.41 -6.99 10.29
C THR A 179 -4.09 -7.57 9.80
N ASP A 180 -3.47 -8.40 10.64
CA ASP A 180 -2.38 -9.30 10.29
C ASP A 180 -2.86 -10.75 10.01
N GLY A 181 -4.18 -10.93 9.85
CA GLY A 181 -4.84 -12.20 9.73
C GLY A 181 -5.28 -12.82 11.06
N ARG A 182 -4.67 -12.44 12.18
CA ARG A 182 -4.95 -12.96 13.52
C ARG A 182 -5.70 -11.94 14.38
N GLN A 183 -5.20 -10.73 14.40
CA GLN A 183 -5.78 -9.63 15.14
C GLN A 183 -6.46 -8.64 14.20
N VAL A 184 -7.42 -7.88 14.73
CA VAL A 184 -8.13 -6.81 14.01
C VAL A 184 -8.14 -5.58 14.89
N THR A 185 -7.83 -4.44 14.29
CA THR A 185 -8.02 -3.12 14.90
C THR A 185 -8.99 -2.33 14.02
N ALA A 186 -9.91 -1.59 14.64
CA ALA A 186 -10.83 -0.68 13.97
C ALA A 186 -10.60 0.75 14.48
N THR A 187 -10.62 1.70 13.56
CA THR A 187 -10.45 3.13 13.84
C THR A 187 -11.47 3.98 13.09
#